data_9bd7935f4947f04ef8ed1786999ced3a
#
_entry.id   9bd7935f4947f04ef8ed1786999ced3a
#
_cell.length_a   1.000
_cell.length_b   1.000
_cell.length_c   1.000
_cell.angle_alpha   90.00
_cell.angle_beta   90.00
_cell.angle_gamma   90.00
#
_symmetry.space_group_name_H-M   'P 1'
#
loop_
_entity.id
_entity.type
_entity.pdbx_description
1 polymer ?
#
loop_
_entity_poly.entity_id
_entity_poly.type
_entity_poly.pdbx_seq_one_letter_code
_entity_poly.pdbx_strand_id
1 'polypeptide(L)'
;MVPDYTVDELICVCIARQIEDGEVVAQGIATPLVAAGYILAKLTHAPNVAFVSAIGNSICYDWASLSLAHIEETWLGRATHILSFAEITGTVLPTLSPREFFRPAQVDPYGNFNNVVIGDYQALRPFGQAQDRPGSGQALRPFDEAQDRPGSGQATRLRLPGCGGIADVTVFSPGIYLYVPRHERRVFVERPDFISGVGFLSGEGEEERRQRGITSPGPRYLVSDLGQFDYAHGRMRLISRHPGVSVEEVQAQTGFPLEVAPDVTQTPPPTQEQVRLLREEIDPLGVRRLECLSGKKRRVVLREIVELEEASEWVGPSE
;
A
#
# COMPACT_ATOMS: atom_id res chain seq x y z
N MET A 1 -29.32 8.87 1.48
CA MET A 1 -28.42 10.05 1.49
C MET A 1 -27.01 9.54 1.43
N VAL A 2 -26.16 10.04 0.53
CA VAL A 2 -24.74 9.65 0.50
C VAL A 2 -24.08 10.33 1.70
N PRO A 3 -23.35 9.60 2.56
CA PRO A 3 -22.66 10.20 3.70
C PRO A 3 -21.58 11.17 3.22
N ASP A 4 -21.21 12.12 4.07
CA ASP A 4 -20.00 12.90 3.90
C ASP A 4 -18.80 12.00 4.23
N TYR A 5 -17.94 11.75 3.24
CA TYR A 5 -16.78 10.87 3.38
C TYR A 5 -15.52 11.48 2.74
N THR A 6 -14.37 11.03 3.19
CA THR A 6 -13.06 11.41 2.65
C THR A 6 -12.53 10.36 1.69
N VAL A 7 -11.52 10.73 0.87
CA VAL A 7 -10.93 9.80 -0.11
C VAL A 7 -10.23 8.61 0.54
N ASP A 8 -9.61 8.80 1.70
CA ASP A 8 -9.00 7.71 2.48
C ASP A 8 -10.05 6.68 2.93
N GLU A 9 -11.25 7.13 3.33
CA GLU A 9 -12.36 6.24 3.66
C GLU A 9 -12.88 5.47 2.44
N LEU A 10 -12.94 6.12 1.29
CA LEU A 10 -13.31 5.44 0.05
C LEU A 10 -12.28 4.38 -0.35
N ILE A 11 -10.98 4.67 -0.22
CA ILE A 11 -9.90 3.70 -0.47
C ILE A 11 -10.04 2.49 0.47
N CYS A 12 -10.26 2.71 1.78
CA CYS A 12 -10.49 1.62 2.73
C CYS A 12 -11.68 0.73 2.32
N VAL A 13 -12.79 1.34 1.87
CA VAL A 13 -13.97 0.61 1.39
C VAL A 13 -13.67 -0.15 0.10
N CYS A 14 -12.90 0.43 -0.83
CA CYS A 14 -12.47 -0.26 -2.04
C CYS A 14 -11.58 -1.47 -1.71
N ILE A 15 -10.67 -1.36 -0.74
CA ILE A 15 -9.86 -2.47 -0.24
C ILE A 15 -10.75 -3.55 0.39
N ALA A 16 -11.67 -3.15 1.29
CA ALA A 16 -12.59 -4.08 1.95
C ALA A 16 -13.41 -4.91 0.94
N ARG A 17 -13.89 -4.28 -0.13
CA ARG A 17 -14.66 -4.94 -1.20
C ARG A 17 -13.88 -6.01 -1.97
N GLN A 18 -12.56 -6.04 -1.86
CA GLN A 18 -11.72 -7.06 -2.50
C GLN A 18 -11.53 -8.30 -1.62
N ILE A 19 -11.97 -8.27 -0.37
CA ILE A 19 -11.77 -9.35 0.60
C ILE A 19 -13.00 -10.23 0.63
N GLU A 20 -12.78 -11.55 0.55
CA GLU A 20 -13.82 -12.56 0.65
C GLU A 20 -13.81 -13.22 2.04
N ASP A 21 -14.95 -13.75 2.46
CA ASP A 21 -15.05 -14.40 3.76
C ASP A 21 -14.21 -15.69 3.82
N GLY A 22 -13.52 -15.88 4.94
CA GLY A 22 -12.61 -17.00 5.16
C GLY A 22 -11.22 -16.84 4.54
N GLU A 23 -10.93 -15.73 3.88
CA GLU A 23 -9.57 -15.46 3.37
C GLU A 23 -8.57 -15.17 4.49
N VAL A 24 -7.30 -15.39 4.16
CA VAL A 24 -6.17 -14.90 4.93
C VAL A 24 -5.66 -13.61 4.27
N VAL A 25 -5.52 -12.56 5.05
CA VAL A 25 -4.96 -11.29 4.58
C VAL A 25 -3.62 -11.02 5.26
N ALA A 26 -2.65 -10.56 4.50
CA ALA A 26 -1.34 -10.21 5.03
C ALA A 26 -1.16 -8.70 5.11
N GLN A 27 -0.48 -8.26 6.15
CA GLN A 27 -0.13 -6.88 6.35
C GLN A 27 1.40 -6.73 6.41
N GLY A 28 1.92 -5.85 5.57
CA GLY A 28 3.30 -5.39 5.62
C GLY A 28 3.55 -4.34 6.70
N ILE A 29 4.57 -3.52 6.49
CA ILE A 29 5.01 -2.49 7.44
C ILE A 29 4.19 -1.22 7.26
N ALA A 30 3.51 -0.77 8.32
CA ALA A 30 2.84 0.52 8.42
C ALA A 30 1.91 0.85 7.24
N THR A 31 0.88 0.03 7.05
CA THR A 31 -0.14 0.19 6.02
C THR A 31 -1.54 0.42 6.62
N PRO A 32 -1.76 1.55 7.32
CA PRO A 32 -3.03 1.79 8.05
C PRO A 32 -4.27 1.82 7.15
N LEU A 33 -4.18 2.28 5.90
CA LEU A 33 -5.30 2.19 4.95
C LEU A 33 -5.71 0.74 4.68
N VAL A 34 -4.72 -0.13 4.50
CA VAL A 34 -4.95 -1.56 4.23
C VAL A 34 -5.51 -2.25 5.47
N ALA A 35 -4.90 -2.00 6.64
CA ALA A 35 -5.39 -2.54 7.91
C ALA A 35 -6.84 -2.13 8.18
N ALA A 36 -7.18 -0.84 8.00
CA ALA A 36 -8.54 -0.36 8.13
C ALA A 36 -9.51 -1.05 7.15
N GLY A 37 -9.08 -1.24 5.89
CA GLY A 37 -9.87 -1.96 4.89
C GLY A 37 -10.13 -3.43 5.26
N TYR A 38 -9.12 -4.12 5.77
CA TYR A 38 -9.24 -5.52 6.21
C TYR A 38 -10.17 -5.66 7.42
N ILE A 39 -10.01 -4.79 8.43
CA ILE A 39 -10.88 -4.79 9.60
C ILE A 39 -12.31 -4.43 9.19
N LEU A 40 -12.49 -3.47 8.27
CA LEU A 40 -13.82 -3.12 7.76
C LEU A 40 -14.49 -4.31 7.05
N ALA A 41 -13.74 -5.08 6.25
CA ALA A 41 -14.27 -6.30 5.63
C ALA A 41 -14.73 -7.30 6.70
N LYS A 42 -13.91 -7.52 7.74
CA LYS A 42 -14.23 -8.42 8.86
C LYS A 42 -15.50 -7.99 9.60
N LEU A 43 -15.69 -6.71 9.81
CA LEU A 43 -16.87 -6.17 10.54
C LEU A 43 -18.13 -6.12 9.68
N THR A 44 -18.01 -6.28 8.36
CA THR A 44 -19.18 -6.13 7.48
C THR A 44 -19.58 -7.44 6.79
N HIS A 45 -18.74 -7.98 5.92
CA HIS A 45 -19.15 -9.07 5.03
C HIS A 45 -18.22 -10.29 5.07
N ALA A 46 -17.07 -10.19 5.75
CA ALA A 46 -16.06 -11.25 5.79
C ALA A 46 -15.64 -11.57 7.25
N PRO A 47 -16.56 -12.02 8.13
CA PRO A 47 -16.30 -12.19 9.56
C PRO A 47 -15.23 -13.25 9.88
N ASN A 48 -14.99 -14.18 8.97
CA ASN A 48 -14.02 -15.26 9.16
C ASN A 48 -12.63 -14.96 8.61
N VAL A 49 -12.34 -13.73 8.22
CA VAL A 49 -11.00 -13.30 7.79
C VAL A 49 -9.99 -13.48 8.91
N ALA A 50 -8.84 -14.08 8.56
CA ALA A 50 -7.67 -14.20 9.42
C ALA A 50 -6.58 -13.20 8.97
N PHE A 51 -5.83 -12.70 9.94
CA PHE A 51 -4.76 -11.73 9.70
C PHE A 51 -3.40 -12.37 9.91
N VAL A 52 -2.47 -12.14 8.98
CA VAL A 52 -1.04 -12.44 9.13
C VAL A 52 -0.27 -11.14 9.16
N SER A 53 0.40 -10.85 10.25
CA SER A 53 1.22 -9.65 10.38
C SER A 53 2.70 -10.00 10.34
N ALA A 54 3.40 -9.52 9.34
CA ALA A 54 4.86 -9.68 9.26
C ALA A 54 5.58 -8.86 10.34
N ILE A 55 5.03 -7.70 10.74
CA ILE A 55 5.60 -6.87 11.80
C ILE A 55 5.32 -7.48 13.18
N GLY A 56 4.07 -7.83 13.43
CA GLY A 56 3.64 -8.43 14.69
C GLY A 56 4.10 -9.86 14.84
N ASN A 57 4.77 -10.46 13.84
CA ASN A 57 5.17 -11.87 13.86
C ASN A 57 4.04 -12.80 14.30
N SER A 58 2.82 -12.54 13.82
CA SER A 58 1.62 -13.14 14.38
C SER A 58 0.60 -13.55 13.34
N ILE A 59 -0.20 -14.55 13.72
CA ILE A 59 -1.46 -14.88 13.10
C ILE A 59 -2.55 -14.58 14.12
N CYS A 60 -3.58 -13.83 13.75
CA CYS A 60 -4.70 -13.52 14.60
C CYS A 60 -6.04 -13.55 13.85
N TYR A 61 -7.10 -13.80 14.59
CA TYR A 61 -8.48 -13.82 14.08
C TYR A 61 -9.31 -12.66 14.64
N ASP A 62 -8.73 -11.88 15.52
CA ASP A 62 -9.34 -10.72 16.14
C ASP A 62 -8.62 -9.45 15.70
N TRP A 63 -9.15 -8.30 16.07
CA TRP A 63 -8.65 -7.00 15.68
C TRP A 63 -8.70 -6.01 16.85
N ALA A 64 -7.96 -4.93 16.74
CA ALA A 64 -8.05 -3.75 17.60
C ALA A 64 -8.04 -2.48 16.78
N SER A 65 -8.49 -1.38 17.38
CA SER A 65 -8.43 -0.07 16.76
C SER A 65 -6.99 0.30 16.39
N LEU A 66 -6.84 1.01 15.27
CA LEU A 66 -5.53 1.40 14.78
C LEU A 66 -4.88 2.42 15.73
N SER A 67 -3.60 2.22 15.96
CA SER A 67 -2.72 3.08 16.73
C SER A 67 -1.49 3.41 15.89
N LEU A 68 -0.83 4.51 16.17
CA LEU A 68 0.43 4.89 15.55
C LEU A 68 1.63 4.38 16.37
N ALA A 69 1.58 4.56 17.69
CA ALA A 69 2.66 4.19 18.60
C ALA A 69 2.62 2.68 18.96
N HIS A 70 1.45 2.07 18.92
CA HIS A 70 1.19 0.68 19.33
C HIS A 70 0.75 -0.23 18.18
N ILE A 71 1.23 0.04 16.97
CA ILE A 71 0.80 -0.67 15.76
C ILE A 71 1.07 -2.18 15.83
N GLU A 72 2.15 -2.59 16.48
CA GLU A 72 2.50 -4.00 16.65
C GLU A 72 1.55 -4.69 17.64
N GLU A 73 1.12 -3.99 18.67
CA GLU A 73 0.24 -4.52 19.72
C GLU A 73 -1.18 -4.75 19.22
N THR A 74 -1.61 -3.99 18.20
CA THR A 74 -2.88 -4.22 17.50
C THR A 74 -3.04 -5.69 17.07
N TRP A 75 -1.96 -6.29 16.63
CA TRP A 75 -1.94 -7.67 16.14
C TRP A 75 -1.35 -8.64 17.16
N LEU A 76 -0.25 -8.25 17.82
CA LEU A 76 0.48 -9.12 18.74
C LEU A 76 -0.32 -9.41 20.02
N GLY A 77 -0.98 -8.41 20.58
CA GLY A 77 -1.79 -8.56 21.78
C GLY A 77 -3.03 -9.49 21.60
N ARG A 78 -3.39 -9.79 20.35
CA ARG A 78 -4.52 -10.66 19.97
C ARG A 78 -4.08 -11.89 19.19
N ALA A 79 -2.77 -12.17 19.19
CA ALA A 79 -2.19 -13.25 18.43
C ALA A 79 -2.65 -14.62 18.93
N THR A 80 -3.17 -15.44 18.04
CA THR A 80 -3.42 -16.85 18.28
C THR A 80 -2.12 -17.65 18.20
N HIS A 81 -1.21 -17.21 17.29
CA HIS A 81 0.12 -17.79 17.13
C HIS A 81 1.15 -16.68 16.98
N ILE A 82 2.24 -16.80 17.71
CA ILE A 82 3.42 -15.95 17.58
C ILE A 82 4.51 -16.80 16.94
N LEU A 83 5.07 -16.33 15.83
CA LEU A 83 6.04 -17.04 15.00
C LEU A 83 7.27 -16.17 14.79
N SER A 84 8.40 -16.77 14.50
CA SER A 84 9.54 -16.00 14.05
C SER A 84 9.30 -15.40 12.65
N PHE A 85 10.01 -14.33 12.33
CA PHE A 85 9.95 -13.73 10.99
C PHE A 85 10.32 -14.77 9.91
N ALA A 86 11.29 -15.63 10.16
CA ALA A 86 11.70 -16.67 9.23
C ALA A 86 10.59 -17.72 8.97
N GLU A 87 9.83 -18.09 10.01
CA GLU A 87 8.69 -19.01 9.87
C GLU A 87 7.55 -18.36 9.09
N ILE A 88 7.23 -17.07 9.37
CA ILE A 88 6.19 -16.35 8.64
C ILE A 88 6.55 -16.24 7.17
N THR A 89 7.74 -15.76 6.85
CA THR A 89 8.13 -15.50 5.45
C THR A 89 8.46 -16.77 4.67
N GLY A 90 9.08 -17.75 5.31
CA GLY A 90 9.53 -18.97 4.66
C GLY A 90 8.52 -20.11 4.60
N THR A 91 7.51 -20.09 5.47
CA THR A 91 6.53 -21.18 5.57
C THR A 91 5.09 -20.67 5.51
N VAL A 92 4.73 -19.72 6.36
CA VAL A 92 3.33 -19.33 6.53
C VAL A 92 2.81 -18.61 5.28
N LEU A 93 3.49 -17.57 4.83
CA LEU A 93 3.05 -16.81 3.66
C LEU A 93 2.98 -17.66 2.37
N PRO A 94 3.98 -18.49 2.03
CA PRO A 94 3.87 -19.37 0.88
C PRO A 94 2.75 -20.42 0.99
N THR A 95 2.49 -20.91 2.21
CA THR A 95 1.49 -21.97 2.43
C THR A 95 0.07 -21.43 2.46
N LEU A 96 -0.16 -20.32 3.17
CA LEU A 96 -1.49 -19.71 3.30
C LEU A 96 -1.87 -18.88 2.09
N SER A 97 -0.88 -18.47 1.28
CA SER A 97 -1.09 -17.66 0.08
C SER A 97 -2.02 -16.46 0.34
N PRO A 98 -1.71 -15.60 1.31
CA PRO A 98 -2.62 -14.56 1.73
C PRO A 98 -2.80 -13.50 0.65
N ARG A 99 -3.94 -12.82 0.70
CA ARG A 99 -4.14 -11.59 -0.05
C ARG A 99 -3.37 -10.44 0.60
N GLU A 100 -2.58 -9.74 -0.19
CA GLU A 100 -1.78 -8.63 0.31
C GLU A 100 -1.85 -7.43 -0.63
N PHE A 101 -1.98 -6.23 -0.05
CA PHE A 101 -1.94 -4.96 -0.75
C PHE A 101 -0.58 -4.30 -0.57
N PHE A 102 0.07 -3.98 -1.69
CA PHE A 102 1.38 -3.31 -1.71
C PHE A 102 1.23 -1.84 -2.11
N ARG A 103 2.04 -0.99 -1.47
CA ARG A 103 2.12 0.43 -1.80
C ARG A 103 3.37 0.71 -2.61
N PRO A 104 3.28 0.88 -3.94
CA PRO A 104 4.41 1.23 -4.78
C PRO A 104 4.83 2.69 -4.62
N ALA A 105 6.13 2.96 -4.68
CA ALA A 105 6.67 4.30 -4.91
C ALA A 105 6.67 4.67 -6.40
N GLN A 106 6.80 3.67 -7.28
CA GLN A 106 6.56 3.76 -8.72
C GLN A 106 5.90 2.47 -9.20
N VAL A 107 4.99 2.57 -10.16
CA VAL A 107 4.33 1.44 -10.82
C VAL A 107 4.19 1.74 -12.31
N ASP A 108 4.43 0.71 -13.15
CA ASP A 108 4.29 0.79 -14.60
C ASP A 108 2.92 0.24 -15.09
N PRO A 109 2.61 0.36 -16.41
CA PRO A 109 1.37 -0.16 -16.95
C PRO A 109 1.22 -1.69 -16.80
N TYR A 110 2.27 -2.42 -16.53
CA TYR A 110 2.29 -3.87 -16.38
C TYR A 110 2.26 -4.32 -14.91
N GLY A 111 2.16 -3.35 -13.98
CA GLY A 111 2.14 -3.62 -12.55
C GLY A 111 3.48 -4.03 -11.97
N ASN A 112 4.60 -3.85 -12.69
CA ASN A 112 5.91 -3.91 -12.05
C ASN A 112 6.09 -2.67 -11.20
N PHE A 113 6.67 -2.82 -10.02
CA PHE A 113 6.76 -1.70 -9.10
C PHE A 113 8.06 -1.60 -8.32
N ASN A 114 8.31 -0.42 -7.77
CA ASN A 114 9.56 -0.04 -7.14
C ASN A 114 9.34 0.54 -5.75
N ASN A 115 10.08 0.02 -4.77
CA ASN A 115 10.15 0.54 -3.41
C ASN A 115 11.61 0.68 -2.91
N VAL A 116 12.60 0.65 -3.80
CA VAL A 116 14.02 0.60 -3.44
C VAL A 116 14.75 1.91 -3.72
N VAL A 117 14.59 2.48 -4.91
CA VAL A 117 15.36 3.66 -5.34
C VAL A 117 14.64 4.46 -6.41
N ILE A 118 14.72 5.77 -6.34
CA ILE A 118 14.34 6.69 -7.42
C ILE A 118 15.60 7.26 -8.04
N GLY A 119 15.74 7.11 -9.35
CA GLY A 119 16.91 7.47 -10.13
C GLY A 119 17.83 6.27 -10.44
N ASP A 120 19.00 6.54 -11.01
CA ASP A 120 19.93 5.50 -11.45
C ASP A 120 20.51 4.69 -10.28
N TYR A 121 20.10 3.42 -10.17
CA TYR A 121 20.58 2.49 -9.15
C TYR A 121 22.08 2.22 -9.25
N GLN A 122 22.65 2.14 -10.46
CA GLN A 122 24.08 1.82 -10.68
C GLN A 122 24.99 2.95 -10.18
N ALA A 123 24.45 4.13 -10.09
CA ALA A 123 25.17 5.28 -9.58
C ALA A 123 25.06 5.47 -8.07
N LEU A 124 24.36 4.59 -7.36
CA LEU A 124 24.42 4.48 -5.90
C LEU A 124 25.76 3.86 -5.53
N ARG A 125 26.60 4.60 -4.82
CA ARG A 125 27.88 4.07 -4.31
C ARG A 125 27.63 2.90 -3.35
N PRO A 126 28.45 1.84 -3.38
CA PRO A 126 28.37 0.74 -2.42
C PRO A 126 28.40 1.27 -0.99
N PHE A 127 27.66 0.62 -0.10
CA PHE A 127 27.70 0.87 1.33
C PHE A 127 29.17 0.75 1.81
N GLY A 128 29.74 1.82 2.37
CA GLY A 128 31.12 1.86 2.88
C GLY A 128 32.04 2.90 2.24
N GLN A 129 31.69 3.49 1.10
CA GLN A 129 32.50 4.56 0.48
C GLN A 129 32.03 5.98 0.84
N ALA A 130 31.12 6.13 1.80
CA ALA A 130 30.58 7.43 2.23
C ALA A 130 31.48 8.19 3.22
N GLN A 131 32.66 7.67 3.59
CA GLN A 131 33.47 8.22 4.68
C GLN A 131 34.40 9.38 4.31
N ASP A 132 34.51 9.76 3.04
CA ASP A 132 35.50 10.76 2.61
C ASP A 132 34.94 12.14 2.25
N ARG A 133 33.82 12.57 2.83
CA ARG A 133 33.39 13.98 2.76
C ARG A 133 33.24 14.57 4.16
N PRO A 134 34.14 15.48 4.59
CA PRO A 134 33.90 16.29 5.79
C PRO A 134 32.63 17.13 5.56
N GLY A 135 31.62 16.95 6.39
CA GLY A 135 30.40 17.77 6.40
C GLY A 135 29.11 17.14 5.86
N SER A 136 29.06 15.85 5.52
CA SER A 136 27.86 15.21 5.01
C SER A 136 26.96 14.59 6.13
N GLY A 137 26.70 15.34 7.17
CA GLY A 137 25.59 15.07 8.10
C GLY A 137 24.25 15.44 7.46
N GLN A 138 24.01 15.06 6.19
CA GLN A 138 22.67 15.24 5.60
C GLN A 138 21.78 14.08 6.05
N ALA A 139 20.95 14.37 7.06
CA ALA A 139 19.77 13.57 7.34
C ALA A 139 19.00 13.32 6.03
N LEU A 140 18.51 12.08 5.85
CA LEU A 140 17.63 11.71 4.76
C LEU A 140 16.51 12.76 4.65
N ARG A 141 16.50 13.54 3.57
CA ARG A 141 15.44 14.52 3.34
C ARG A 141 14.15 13.77 3.06
N PRO A 142 13.01 14.25 3.57
CA PRO A 142 11.71 13.70 3.22
C PRO A 142 11.53 13.65 1.71
N PHE A 143 10.86 12.62 1.22
CA PHE A 143 10.60 12.38 -0.21
C PHE A 143 10.07 13.62 -0.95
N ASP A 144 9.23 14.42 -0.30
CA ASP A 144 8.63 15.62 -0.87
C ASP A 144 9.61 16.79 -1.09
N GLU A 145 10.72 16.85 -0.35
CA GLU A 145 11.71 17.94 -0.48
C GLU A 145 12.78 17.66 -1.55
N ALA A 146 12.92 16.41 -1.98
CA ALA A 146 13.93 16.01 -2.95
C ALA A 146 13.55 16.36 -4.41
N GLN A 147 12.27 16.64 -4.68
CA GLN A 147 11.74 16.81 -6.04
C GLN A 147 11.47 18.26 -6.47
N ASP A 148 11.56 19.25 -5.56
CA ASP A 148 11.17 20.65 -5.85
C ASP A 148 12.30 21.55 -6.40
N ARG A 149 13.35 21.01 -7.01
CA ARG A 149 14.36 21.83 -7.68
C ARG A 149 14.37 21.63 -9.20
N PRO A 150 13.70 22.50 -9.97
CA PRO A 150 13.94 22.56 -11.42
C PRO A 150 15.33 23.14 -11.66
N GLY A 151 16.20 22.42 -12.37
CA GLY A 151 17.36 23.00 -13.01
C GLY A 151 18.76 22.52 -12.65
N SER A 152 18.95 21.46 -11.88
CA SER A 152 20.25 20.80 -11.79
C SER A 152 20.23 19.49 -12.58
N GLY A 153 21.02 19.39 -13.63
CA GLY A 153 21.16 18.19 -14.48
C GLY A 153 21.81 16.99 -13.78
N GLN A 154 21.69 16.88 -12.46
CA GLN A 154 22.01 15.69 -11.69
C GLN A 154 20.69 15.05 -11.27
N ALA A 155 20.41 13.86 -11.83
CA ALA A 155 19.28 13.03 -11.45
C ALA A 155 19.25 12.90 -9.92
N THR A 156 18.17 13.39 -9.29
CA THR A 156 17.97 13.30 -7.86
C THR A 156 17.84 11.84 -7.48
N ARG A 157 18.79 11.31 -6.73
CA ARG A 157 18.84 9.90 -6.31
C ARG A 157 18.29 9.81 -4.91
N LEU A 158 17.15 9.14 -4.77
CA LEU A 158 16.53 8.89 -3.50
C LEU A 158 16.53 7.39 -3.21
N ARG A 159 17.21 6.97 -2.14
CA ARG A 159 17.06 5.62 -1.63
C ARG A 159 15.81 5.56 -0.75
N LEU A 160 14.94 4.63 -1.07
CA LEU A 160 13.74 4.31 -0.31
C LEU A 160 14.06 3.29 0.79
N PRO A 161 13.14 3.04 1.74
CA PRO A 161 13.35 2.07 2.83
C PRO A 161 13.68 0.65 2.37
N GLY A 162 13.26 0.28 1.17
CA GLY A 162 13.45 -1.04 0.61
C GLY A 162 12.13 -1.76 0.35
N CYS A 163 12.20 -3.03 0.01
CA CYS A 163 11.05 -3.81 -0.40
C CYS A 163 10.61 -4.88 0.64
N GLY A 164 11.32 -5.04 1.76
CA GLY A 164 11.04 -6.13 2.70
C GLY A 164 10.98 -7.47 1.98
N GLY A 165 9.91 -8.25 2.14
CA GLY A 165 9.65 -9.50 1.42
C GLY A 165 8.96 -9.36 0.07
N ILE A 166 8.73 -8.14 -0.45
CA ILE A 166 7.93 -7.90 -1.66
C ILE A 166 8.42 -8.69 -2.87
N ALA A 167 9.75 -8.76 -3.07
CA ALA A 167 10.32 -9.46 -4.20
C ALA A 167 9.94 -10.95 -4.21
N ASP A 168 9.96 -11.58 -3.05
CA ASP A 168 9.59 -12.99 -2.88
C ASP A 168 8.08 -13.17 -2.95
N VAL A 169 7.32 -12.34 -2.22
CA VAL A 169 5.85 -12.44 -2.17
C VAL A 169 5.22 -12.28 -3.55
N THR A 170 5.71 -11.36 -4.38
CA THR A 170 5.17 -11.17 -5.74
C THR A 170 5.44 -12.33 -6.69
N VAL A 171 6.31 -13.27 -6.31
CA VAL A 171 6.60 -14.47 -7.10
C VAL A 171 5.66 -15.63 -6.74
N PHE A 172 5.20 -15.73 -5.49
CA PHE A 172 4.36 -16.87 -5.06
C PHE A 172 2.93 -16.49 -4.66
N SER A 173 2.62 -15.22 -4.39
CA SER A 173 1.28 -14.81 -3.96
C SER A 173 0.21 -15.12 -5.02
N PRO A 174 -1.00 -15.57 -4.64
CA PRO A 174 -2.08 -15.90 -5.55
C PRO A 174 -2.65 -14.67 -6.27
N GLY A 175 -2.34 -13.48 -5.80
CA GLY A 175 -2.73 -12.23 -6.44
C GLY A 175 -2.00 -11.05 -5.85
N ILE A 176 -1.52 -10.18 -6.71
CA ILE A 176 -0.87 -8.93 -6.31
C ILE A 176 -1.92 -7.84 -6.36
N TYR A 177 -2.17 -7.22 -5.22
CA TYR A 177 -3.07 -6.08 -5.07
C TYR A 177 -2.24 -4.85 -4.75
N LEU A 178 -2.56 -3.72 -5.37
CA LEU A 178 -1.82 -2.48 -5.18
C LEU A 178 -2.75 -1.39 -4.66
N TYR A 179 -2.19 -0.45 -3.90
CA TYR A 179 -2.88 0.77 -3.54
C TYR A 179 -1.96 1.97 -3.62
N VAL A 180 -2.46 3.07 -4.13
CA VAL A 180 -1.70 4.31 -4.33
C VAL A 180 -2.50 5.49 -3.76
N PRO A 181 -2.27 5.86 -2.50
CA PRO A 181 -3.08 6.91 -1.83
C PRO A 181 -2.91 8.31 -2.45
N ARG A 182 -1.95 8.51 -3.34
CA ARG A 182 -1.72 9.74 -4.10
C ARG A 182 -1.34 9.37 -5.52
N HIS A 183 -2.30 9.51 -6.43
CA HIS A 183 -2.13 9.22 -7.85
C HIS A 183 -1.41 10.40 -8.53
N GLU A 184 -0.15 10.23 -8.82
CA GLU A 184 0.70 11.27 -9.40
C GLU A 184 1.56 10.68 -10.51
N ARG A 185 1.89 11.48 -11.55
CA ARG A 185 2.75 11.06 -12.66
C ARG A 185 4.11 10.50 -12.24
N ARG A 186 4.61 10.89 -11.08
CA ARG A 186 5.86 10.37 -10.53
C ARG A 186 5.72 8.97 -9.92
N VAL A 187 4.50 8.55 -9.61
CA VAL A 187 4.18 7.21 -9.10
C VAL A 187 3.78 6.30 -10.25
N PHE A 188 2.92 6.77 -11.14
CA PHE A 188 2.50 6.05 -12.35
C PHE A 188 3.44 6.42 -13.49
N VAL A 189 4.47 5.59 -13.72
CA VAL A 189 5.57 5.84 -14.65
C VAL A 189 5.54 4.83 -15.79
N GLU A 190 6.03 5.20 -16.97
CA GLU A 190 6.15 4.27 -18.10
C GLU A 190 7.10 3.11 -17.78
N ARG A 191 8.16 3.40 -17.00
CA ARG A 191 9.13 2.41 -16.55
C ARG A 191 9.66 2.78 -15.17
N PRO A 192 9.59 1.88 -14.18
CA PRO A 192 10.19 2.11 -12.86
C PRO A 192 11.71 2.17 -12.94
N ASP A 193 12.34 2.98 -12.11
CA ASP A 193 13.80 3.08 -12.01
C ASP A 193 14.44 1.79 -11.49
N PHE A 194 13.67 0.99 -10.76
CA PHE A 194 14.05 -0.32 -10.26
C PHE A 194 12.78 -1.20 -10.13
N ILE A 195 12.90 -2.49 -10.33
CA ILE A 195 11.79 -3.43 -10.12
C ILE A 195 12.08 -4.23 -8.84
N SER A 196 11.31 -3.95 -7.79
CA SER A 196 11.33 -4.67 -6.53
C SER A 196 10.12 -5.59 -6.33
N GLY A 197 9.04 -5.35 -7.06
CA GLY A 197 7.87 -6.20 -7.13
C GLY A 197 7.54 -6.50 -8.58
N VAL A 198 7.35 -7.78 -8.88
CA VAL A 198 7.23 -8.27 -10.26
C VAL A 198 5.77 -8.31 -10.68
N GLY A 199 5.43 -7.48 -11.67
CA GLY A 199 4.14 -7.53 -12.38
C GLY A 199 4.16 -8.47 -13.58
N PHE A 200 3.60 -8.02 -14.71
CA PHE A 200 3.58 -8.75 -15.98
C PHE A 200 4.84 -8.51 -16.85
N LEU A 201 5.96 -8.16 -16.22
CA LEU A 201 7.28 -8.01 -16.85
C LEU A 201 7.26 -7.05 -18.05
N SER A 202 7.35 -7.58 -19.29
CA SER A 202 7.30 -6.79 -20.52
C SER A 202 5.87 -6.53 -21.03
N GLY A 203 4.87 -7.16 -20.41
CA GLY A 203 3.46 -7.03 -20.78
C GLY A 203 2.91 -8.18 -21.64
N GLU A 204 3.66 -9.25 -21.82
CA GLU A 204 3.20 -10.46 -22.51
C GLU A 204 2.27 -11.35 -21.63
N GLY A 205 1.93 -10.87 -20.43
CA GLY A 205 0.96 -11.50 -19.55
C GLY A 205 1.49 -12.68 -18.73
N GLU A 206 0.58 -13.58 -18.34
CA GLU A 206 0.89 -14.71 -17.47
C GLU A 206 1.87 -15.72 -18.10
N GLU A 207 1.91 -15.82 -19.43
CA GLU A 207 2.81 -16.73 -20.13
C GLU A 207 4.27 -16.35 -19.94
N GLU A 208 4.61 -15.06 -20.06
CA GLU A 208 5.97 -14.58 -19.79
C GLU A 208 6.39 -14.88 -18.35
N ARG A 209 5.48 -14.70 -17.38
CA ARG A 209 5.74 -15.03 -15.97
C ARG A 209 6.07 -16.51 -15.80
N ARG A 210 5.28 -17.41 -16.41
CA ARG A 210 5.52 -18.85 -16.36
C ARG A 210 6.86 -19.25 -16.98
N GLN A 211 7.24 -18.67 -18.12
CA GLN A 211 8.54 -18.89 -18.77
C GLN A 211 9.71 -18.44 -17.90
N ARG A 212 9.51 -17.43 -17.02
CA ARG A 212 10.49 -17.00 -16.03
C ARG A 212 10.48 -17.80 -14.73
N GLY A 213 9.65 -18.83 -14.65
CA GLY A 213 9.51 -19.63 -13.43
C GLY A 213 8.66 -18.98 -12.33
N ILE A 214 7.93 -17.91 -12.64
CA ILE A 214 7.05 -17.21 -11.69
C ILE A 214 5.68 -17.88 -11.76
N THR A 215 5.28 -18.50 -10.66
CA THR A 215 4.04 -19.31 -10.61
C THR A 215 2.80 -18.50 -10.23
N SER A 216 2.97 -17.34 -9.62
CA SER A 216 1.85 -16.48 -9.25
C SER A 216 1.21 -15.82 -10.48
N PRO A 217 -0.11 -15.56 -10.45
CA PRO A 217 -0.84 -15.04 -11.61
C PRO A 217 -0.57 -13.56 -11.92
N GLY A 218 0.14 -12.83 -11.06
CA GLY A 218 0.48 -11.43 -11.26
C GLY A 218 -0.54 -10.44 -10.69
N PRO A 219 -0.43 -9.16 -11.06
CA PRO A 219 -1.32 -8.10 -10.58
C PRO A 219 -2.78 -8.36 -10.94
N ARG A 220 -3.67 -8.13 -9.98
CA ARG A 220 -5.12 -8.30 -10.13
C ARG A 220 -5.86 -6.98 -10.06
N TYR A 221 -5.42 -6.08 -9.18
CA TYR A 221 -6.17 -4.90 -8.84
C TYR A 221 -5.26 -3.79 -8.34
N LEU A 222 -5.65 -2.54 -8.61
CA LEU A 222 -5.06 -1.36 -8.00
C LEU A 222 -6.16 -0.36 -7.65
N VAL A 223 -6.08 0.24 -6.46
CA VAL A 223 -6.89 1.39 -6.08
C VAL A 223 -6.01 2.61 -5.81
N SER A 224 -6.42 3.76 -6.32
CA SER A 224 -5.80 5.05 -6.01
C SER A 224 -6.83 6.02 -5.42
N ASP A 225 -6.42 7.25 -5.13
CA ASP A 225 -7.32 8.34 -4.75
C ASP A 225 -8.15 8.91 -5.94
N LEU A 226 -7.90 8.45 -7.17
CA LEU A 226 -8.65 8.86 -8.36
C LEU A 226 -9.59 7.78 -8.90
N GLY A 227 -9.28 6.50 -8.68
CA GLY A 227 -10.09 5.41 -9.24
C GLY A 227 -9.55 4.02 -8.95
N GLN A 228 -10.19 3.03 -9.58
CA GLN A 228 -9.86 1.62 -9.47
C GLN A 228 -9.46 1.05 -10.83
N PHE A 229 -8.50 0.13 -10.81
CA PHE A 229 -7.89 -0.44 -12.01
C PHE A 229 -7.82 -1.96 -11.89
N ASP A 230 -7.95 -2.64 -13.02
CA ASP A 230 -7.61 -4.05 -13.19
C ASP A 230 -6.38 -4.20 -14.12
N TYR A 231 -6.02 -5.45 -14.41
CA TYR A 231 -4.91 -5.77 -15.31
C TYR A 231 -5.37 -6.71 -16.43
N ALA A 232 -6.31 -6.23 -17.24
CA ALA A 232 -6.76 -6.97 -18.40
C ALA A 232 -5.61 -7.20 -19.40
N HIS A 233 -5.44 -8.44 -19.83
CA HIS A 233 -4.39 -8.84 -20.77
C HIS A 233 -2.96 -8.45 -20.33
N GLY A 234 -2.71 -8.41 -19.01
CA GLY A 234 -1.42 -8.07 -18.47
C GLY A 234 -1.10 -6.56 -18.43
N ARG A 235 -2.11 -5.70 -18.66
CA ARG A 235 -1.95 -4.27 -18.69
C ARG A 235 -2.97 -3.54 -17.81
N MET A 236 -2.52 -2.52 -17.09
CA MET A 236 -3.38 -1.69 -16.23
C MET A 236 -4.46 -1.00 -17.02
N ARG A 237 -5.71 -1.12 -16.55
CA ARG A 237 -6.90 -0.54 -17.18
C ARG A 237 -7.80 0.11 -16.12
N LEU A 238 -8.25 1.33 -16.35
CA LEU A 238 -9.21 2.02 -15.50
C LEU A 238 -10.59 1.36 -15.61
N ILE A 239 -11.12 0.84 -14.51
CA ILE A 239 -12.44 0.20 -14.45
C ILE A 239 -13.48 1.03 -13.72
N SER A 240 -13.06 1.90 -12.79
CA SER A 240 -13.97 2.88 -12.21
C SER A 240 -13.22 4.13 -11.76
N ARG A 241 -13.87 5.27 -11.84
CA ARG A 241 -13.38 6.55 -11.34
C ARG A 241 -14.10 6.95 -10.06
N HIS A 242 -13.41 7.62 -9.16
CA HIS A 242 -14.04 8.11 -7.94
C HIS A 242 -15.03 9.25 -8.21
N PRO A 243 -16.02 9.46 -7.34
CA PRO A 243 -16.97 10.56 -7.49
C PRO A 243 -16.29 11.91 -7.63
N GLY A 244 -16.68 12.67 -8.65
CA GLY A 244 -16.11 13.98 -8.96
C GLY A 244 -14.83 13.95 -9.83
N VAL A 245 -14.25 12.77 -10.08
CA VAL A 245 -13.05 12.61 -10.91
C VAL A 245 -13.43 12.27 -12.35
N SER A 246 -12.78 12.89 -13.34
CA SER A 246 -12.94 12.56 -14.77
C SER A 246 -11.88 11.59 -15.26
N VAL A 247 -12.13 10.91 -16.40
CA VAL A 247 -11.14 10.03 -17.04
C VAL A 247 -9.91 10.84 -17.49
N GLU A 248 -10.13 12.06 -17.97
CA GLU A 248 -9.09 12.98 -18.40
C GLU A 248 -8.17 13.38 -17.26
N GLU A 249 -8.73 13.57 -16.05
CA GLU A 249 -7.96 13.86 -14.84
C GLU A 249 -7.09 12.67 -14.45
N VAL A 250 -7.64 11.44 -14.47
CA VAL A 250 -6.86 10.22 -14.19
C VAL A 250 -5.72 10.09 -15.21
N GLN A 251 -5.99 10.28 -16.52
CA GLN A 251 -4.96 10.24 -17.55
C GLN A 251 -3.90 11.33 -17.36
N ALA A 252 -4.30 12.54 -17.00
CA ALA A 252 -3.37 13.65 -16.77
C ALA A 252 -2.37 13.38 -15.64
N GLN A 253 -2.78 12.61 -14.62
CA GLN A 253 -1.95 12.21 -13.49
C GLN A 253 -1.21 10.89 -13.73
N THR A 254 -1.45 10.19 -14.84
CA THR A 254 -0.77 8.95 -15.23
C THR A 254 0.37 9.25 -16.22
N GLY A 255 1.55 8.68 -15.99
CA GLY A 255 2.76 8.93 -16.79
C GLY A 255 2.84 8.12 -18.10
N PHE A 256 1.82 7.32 -18.41
CA PHE A 256 1.72 6.50 -19.61
C PHE A 256 0.31 6.55 -20.20
N PRO A 257 0.10 6.14 -21.47
CA PRO A 257 -1.24 5.99 -22.03
C PRO A 257 -2.04 4.93 -21.26
N LEU A 258 -3.12 5.37 -20.60
CA LEU A 258 -3.96 4.52 -19.78
C LEU A 258 -5.05 3.87 -20.62
N GLU A 259 -5.21 2.56 -20.50
CA GLU A 259 -6.37 1.87 -21.03
C GLU A 259 -7.59 2.14 -20.15
N VAL A 260 -8.75 2.32 -20.78
CA VAL A 260 -10.02 2.56 -20.12
C VAL A 260 -10.99 1.45 -20.50
N ALA A 261 -11.64 0.86 -19.50
CA ALA A 261 -12.67 -0.15 -19.76
C ALA A 261 -13.83 0.47 -20.57
N PRO A 262 -14.41 -0.26 -21.54
CA PRO A 262 -15.53 0.24 -22.32
C PRO A 262 -16.75 0.61 -21.47
N ASP A 263 -16.89 -0.03 -20.33
CA ASP A 263 -17.95 0.09 -19.33
C ASP A 263 -17.47 0.77 -18.05
N VAL A 264 -16.49 1.67 -18.14
CA VAL A 264 -15.96 2.39 -16.98
C VAL A 264 -17.09 3.06 -16.18
N THR A 265 -17.15 2.74 -14.90
CA THR A 265 -18.22 3.21 -14.00
C THR A 265 -17.73 4.29 -13.03
N GLN A 266 -18.64 4.79 -12.21
CA GLN A 266 -18.28 5.56 -11.03
C GLN A 266 -18.20 4.63 -9.82
N THR A 267 -17.11 4.76 -9.04
CA THR A 267 -16.94 3.99 -7.79
C THR A 267 -18.13 4.22 -6.86
N PRO A 268 -18.83 3.17 -6.42
CA PRO A 268 -19.89 3.33 -5.45
C PRO A 268 -19.37 3.93 -4.15
N PRO A 269 -20.01 4.96 -3.60
CA PRO A 269 -19.60 5.60 -2.35
C PRO A 269 -19.67 4.63 -1.16
N PRO A 270 -18.99 4.94 -0.04
CA PRO A 270 -19.20 4.25 1.22
C PRO A 270 -20.65 4.32 1.70
N THR A 271 -21.08 3.34 2.47
CA THR A 271 -22.32 3.43 3.24
C THR A 271 -22.10 4.25 4.51
N GLN A 272 -23.18 4.73 5.10
CA GLN A 272 -23.13 5.48 6.37
C GLN A 272 -22.51 4.63 7.49
N GLU A 273 -22.84 3.34 7.53
CA GLU A 273 -22.29 2.41 8.52
C GLU A 273 -20.79 2.16 8.31
N GLN A 274 -20.32 2.03 7.07
CA GLN A 274 -18.89 1.89 6.78
C GLN A 274 -18.10 3.10 7.24
N VAL A 275 -18.61 4.31 7.02
CA VAL A 275 -17.98 5.56 7.48
C VAL A 275 -17.95 5.61 9.02
N ARG A 276 -19.07 5.24 9.68
CA ARG A 276 -19.15 5.17 11.14
C ARG A 276 -18.11 4.20 11.72
N LEU A 277 -18.08 2.97 11.21
CA LEU A 277 -17.11 1.96 11.64
C LEU A 277 -15.66 2.45 11.50
N LEU A 278 -15.33 3.06 10.36
CA LEU A 278 -13.98 3.60 10.14
C LEU A 278 -13.60 4.71 11.12
N ARG A 279 -14.53 5.59 11.45
CA ARG A 279 -14.27 6.78 12.29
C ARG A 279 -14.33 6.49 13.79
N GLU A 280 -15.24 5.61 14.22
CA GLU A 280 -15.54 5.43 15.63
C GLU A 280 -14.91 4.18 16.24
N GLU A 281 -14.71 3.13 15.43
CA GLU A 281 -14.26 1.84 15.93
C GLU A 281 -12.87 1.46 15.40
N ILE A 282 -12.68 1.50 14.08
CA ILE A 282 -11.46 0.98 13.45
C ILE A 282 -10.28 1.95 13.63
N ASP A 283 -10.49 3.22 13.34
CA ASP A 283 -9.43 4.23 13.32
C ASP A 283 -9.91 5.58 13.88
N PRO A 284 -10.26 5.64 15.17
CA PRO A 284 -10.76 6.85 15.80
C PRO A 284 -9.73 7.99 15.81
N LEU A 285 -8.44 7.67 15.76
CA LEU A 285 -7.35 8.65 15.68
C LEU A 285 -7.11 9.18 14.26
N GLY A 286 -7.63 8.49 13.24
CA GLY A 286 -7.44 8.86 11.84
C GLY A 286 -6.03 8.60 11.32
N VAL A 287 -5.34 7.57 11.81
CA VAL A 287 -3.99 7.18 11.42
C VAL A 287 -3.89 6.91 9.91
N ARG A 288 -4.92 6.31 9.30
CA ARG A 288 -5.01 6.05 7.85
C ARG A 288 -4.82 7.30 7.00
N ARG A 289 -5.26 8.47 7.48
CA ARG A 289 -5.15 9.75 6.78
C ARG A 289 -3.71 10.14 6.45
N LEU A 290 -2.74 9.67 7.26
CA LEU A 290 -1.32 9.97 7.06
C LEU A 290 -0.78 9.46 5.73
N GLU A 291 -1.38 8.43 5.14
CA GLU A 291 -0.93 7.90 3.85
C GLU A 291 -1.38 8.76 2.66
N CYS A 292 -2.51 9.45 2.77
CA CYS A 292 -3.03 10.35 1.75
C CYS A 292 -2.43 11.77 1.85
N LEU A 293 -1.73 12.07 2.93
CA LEU A 293 -1.16 13.40 3.19
C LEU A 293 0.35 13.46 2.91
N SER A 294 0.83 14.65 2.58
CA SER A 294 2.25 14.92 2.37
C SER A 294 2.70 16.24 3.00
N GLY A 295 4.02 16.43 3.09
CA GLY A 295 4.63 17.68 3.48
C GLY A 295 4.16 18.22 4.84
N LYS A 296 3.82 19.51 4.89
CA LYS A 296 3.41 20.20 6.11
C LYS A 296 2.09 19.63 6.68
N LYS A 297 1.13 19.32 5.82
CA LYS A 297 -0.18 18.77 6.26
C LYS A 297 0.00 17.43 7.00
N ARG A 298 0.81 16.53 6.45
CA ARG A 298 1.10 15.25 7.09
C ARG A 298 1.76 15.42 8.45
N ARG A 299 2.71 16.35 8.57
CA ARG A 299 3.40 16.62 9.85
C ARG A 299 2.47 17.17 10.93
N VAL A 300 1.50 18.00 10.55
CA VAL A 300 0.49 18.53 11.48
C VAL A 300 -0.37 17.41 12.02
N VAL A 301 -0.99 16.63 11.13
CA VAL A 301 -1.86 15.50 11.51
C VAL A 301 -1.10 14.44 12.30
N LEU A 302 0.16 14.14 11.93
CA LEU A 302 1.00 13.21 12.69
C LEU A 302 1.20 13.67 14.14
N ARG A 303 1.46 14.97 14.37
CA ARG A 303 1.62 15.52 15.72
C ARG A 303 0.31 15.44 16.50
N GLU A 304 -0.80 15.81 15.88
CA GLU A 304 -2.13 15.72 16.51
C GLU A 304 -2.44 14.27 16.96
N ILE A 305 -2.12 13.28 16.13
CA ILE A 305 -2.34 11.87 16.48
C ILE A 305 -1.46 11.44 17.65
N VAL A 306 -0.17 11.80 17.65
CA VAL A 306 0.74 11.48 18.75
C VAL A 306 0.27 12.12 20.07
N GLU A 307 -0.14 13.40 20.05
CA GLU A 307 -0.66 14.10 21.21
C GLU A 307 -1.96 13.45 21.74
N LEU A 308 -2.83 12.96 20.86
CA LEU A 308 -4.04 12.25 21.24
C LEU A 308 -3.75 10.87 21.84
N GLU A 309 -2.79 10.13 21.29
CA GLU A 309 -2.38 8.84 21.85
C GLU A 309 -1.70 8.97 23.21
N GLU A 310 -0.84 9.98 23.38
CA GLU A 310 -0.19 10.25 24.66
C GLU A 310 -1.20 10.68 25.74
N ALA A 311 -2.27 11.39 25.35
CA ALA A 311 -3.34 11.83 26.24
C ALA A 311 -4.35 10.72 26.58
N SER A 312 -4.53 9.76 25.69
CA SER A 312 -5.30 8.55 25.98
C SER A 312 -4.38 7.62 26.77
N GLU A 313 -4.67 7.39 28.06
CA GLU A 313 -4.05 6.28 28.77
C GLU A 313 -4.30 5.03 27.94
N TRP A 314 -3.26 4.52 27.27
CA TRP A 314 -3.38 3.30 26.48
C TRP A 314 -3.81 2.18 27.41
N VAL A 315 -5.07 1.81 27.33
CA VAL A 315 -5.61 0.63 27.99
C VAL A 315 -5.26 -0.54 27.12
N GLY A 316 -4.18 -1.24 27.46
CA GLY A 316 -3.80 -2.48 26.82
C GLY A 316 -4.99 -3.44 26.73
N PRO A 317 -4.89 -4.50 25.90
CA PRO A 317 -5.97 -5.48 25.79
C PRO A 317 -6.39 -5.92 27.17
N SER A 318 -7.68 -5.73 27.49
CA SER A 318 -8.27 -6.25 28.73
C SER A 318 -8.04 -7.76 28.76
N GLU A 319 -7.44 -8.27 29.85
CA GLU A 319 -7.19 -9.66 30.13
C GLU A 319 -8.41 -10.56 29.89
#